data_2d4fb8a39bba80dd4b2de8677f3d1903
#
_entry.id   2d4fb8a39bba80dd4b2de8677f3d1903
#
_cell.length_a   1.000
_cell.length_b   1.000
_cell.length_c   1.000
_cell.angle_alpha   90.00
_cell.angle_beta   90.00
_cell.angle_gamma   90.00
#
_symmetry.space_group_name_H-M   'P 1'
#
loop_
_entity.id
_entity.type
_entity.pdbx_description
1 polymer ?
#
loop_
_entity_poly.entity_id
_entity_poly.type
_entity_poly.pdbx_seq_one_letter_code
_entity_poly.pdbx_strand_id
1 'polypeptide(L)'
;SDVYKRQTSTFTLPLFLSEAERINSLLKKKSVKSLGKLMGISENLSQLNWDRNQAFELPFTSQNARPAVYTFDGDVYMGLDVYSLPSNKIEQLQSQLRILSGLYGLLKPLDLIQAYRLEMGTKLPVGTKKHLPEFWKQKVTETLNQEMGENKNLINLASNEYFNAIDVKTLKAEIITPQFKNFKNGKLKMISFFAKKARGMMVRYLIDNDCKNKRDLLSFNTDGYQYSEEYTLNENQPVFIR
;
A
#
# COMPACT_ATOMS: atom_id res chain seq x y z
N SER A 1 10.93 -23.04 -8.41
CA SER A 1 11.93 -23.30 -7.35
C SER A 1 12.85 -22.12 -7.04
N ASP A 2 13.10 -21.18 -7.96
CA ASP A 2 14.00 -20.04 -7.71
C ASP A 2 13.30 -18.81 -7.09
N VAL A 3 11.97 -18.78 -7.09
CA VAL A 3 11.16 -17.74 -6.44
C VAL A 3 11.37 -17.71 -4.92
N TYR A 4 11.72 -18.84 -4.30
CA TYR A 4 12.00 -18.94 -2.86
C TYR A 4 13.43 -18.52 -2.46
N LYS A 5 14.36 -18.36 -3.40
CA LYS A 5 15.77 -18.06 -3.12
C LYS A 5 16.11 -16.57 -2.99
N ARG A 6 15.21 -15.65 -3.33
CA ARG A 6 15.38 -14.23 -3.09
C ARG A 6 14.78 -13.79 -1.73
N GLN A 7 14.91 -14.60 -0.72
CA GLN A 7 14.76 -14.13 0.65
C GLN A 7 15.97 -13.24 0.95
N THR A 8 15.76 -11.94 0.95
CA THR A 8 16.77 -11.03 1.52
C THR A 8 16.99 -11.45 2.96
N SER A 9 18.24 -11.67 3.34
CA SER A 9 18.64 -11.91 4.75
C SER A 9 18.34 -10.66 5.64
N THR A 10 17.95 -9.57 5.02
CA THR A 10 17.66 -8.28 5.66
C THR A 10 16.15 -8.06 5.71
N PHE A 11 15.63 -7.89 6.91
CA PHE A 11 14.23 -7.54 7.15
C PHE A 11 14.15 -6.49 8.27
N THR A 12 13.01 -5.83 8.35
CA THR A 12 12.66 -4.90 9.44
C THR A 12 11.36 -5.36 10.10
N LEU A 13 11.04 -4.77 11.25
CA LEU A 13 9.77 -5.03 11.95
C LEU A 13 8.81 -3.85 11.75
N PRO A 14 7.51 -4.12 11.61
CA PRO A 14 6.50 -3.08 11.54
C PRO A 14 6.54 -2.16 12.77
N LEU A 15 6.42 -0.86 12.54
CA LEU A 15 6.46 0.14 13.60
C LEU A 15 5.30 -0.02 14.61
N PHE A 16 4.13 -0.44 14.13
CA PHE A 16 2.88 -0.47 14.90
C PHE A 16 2.42 -1.90 15.24
N LEU A 17 3.36 -2.76 15.68
CA LEU A 17 3.03 -4.15 16.02
C LEU A 17 2.04 -4.28 17.19
N SER A 18 2.14 -3.43 18.20
CA SER A 18 1.20 -3.43 19.33
C SER A 18 -0.21 -3.03 18.91
N GLU A 19 -0.33 -2.10 17.99
CA GLU A 19 -1.61 -1.72 17.39
C GLU A 19 -2.19 -2.84 16.51
N ALA A 20 -1.33 -3.50 15.74
CA ALA A 20 -1.73 -4.64 14.92
C ALA A 20 -2.22 -5.80 15.79
N GLU A 21 -1.53 -6.12 16.87
CA GLU A 21 -1.98 -7.12 17.85
C GLU A 21 -3.33 -6.75 18.47
N ARG A 22 -3.51 -5.49 18.85
CA ARG A 22 -4.79 -4.98 19.38
C ARG A 22 -5.92 -5.14 18.38
N ILE A 23 -5.71 -4.77 17.11
CA ILE A 23 -6.71 -4.94 16.04
C ILE A 23 -6.99 -6.42 15.82
N ASN A 24 -5.95 -7.25 15.73
CA ASN A 24 -6.10 -8.68 15.52
C ASN A 24 -6.87 -9.36 16.68
N SER A 25 -6.66 -8.92 17.91
CA SER A 25 -7.40 -9.40 19.07
C SER A 25 -8.92 -9.16 18.97
N LEU A 26 -9.35 -8.07 18.29
CA LEU A 26 -10.74 -7.82 17.98
C LEU A 26 -11.28 -8.77 16.89
N LEU A 27 -10.44 -9.09 15.90
CA LEU A 27 -10.79 -10.04 14.83
C LEU A 27 -10.85 -11.47 15.34
N LYS A 28 -9.93 -11.89 16.21
CA LYS A 28 -9.91 -13.21 16.87
C LYS A 28 -11.22 -13.55 17.59
N LYS A 29 -11.88 -12.55 18.17
CA LYS A 29 -13.14 -12.71 18.92
C LYS A 29 -14.36 -12.93 18.01
N LYS A 30 -14.22 -12.76 16.70
CA LYS A 30 -15.34 -12.91 15.77
C LYS A 30 -15.47 -14.37 15.32
N SER A 31 -16.72 -14.81 15.14
CA SER A 31 -16.98 -16.07 14.44
C SER A 31 -16.68 -15.91 12.93
N VAL A 32 -16.47 -17.03 12.24
CA VAL A 32 -16.29 -17.07 10.78
C VAL A 32 -17.40 -16.30 10.04
N LYS A 33 -18.66 -16.56 10.41
CA LYS A 33 -19.85 -15.88 9.85
C LYS A 33 -19.83 -14.36 10.09
N SER A 34 -19.47 -13.95 11.32
CA SER A 34 -19.38 -12.53 11.67
C SER A 34 -18.24 -11.82 10.95
N LEU A 35 -17.12 -12.50 10.75
CA LEU A 35 -15.97 -12.00 10.00
C LEU A 35 -16.33 -11.82 8.50
N GLY A 36 -17.02 -12.81 7.92
CA GLY A 36 -17.49 -12.74 6.54
C GLY A 36 -18.46 -11.57 6.31
N LYS A 37 -19.39 -11.36 7.24
CA LYS A 37 -20.31 -10.21 7.18
C LYS A 37 -19.57 -8.87 7.32
N LEU A 38 -18.59 -8.80 8.24
CA LEU A 38 -17.79 -7.57 8.44
C LEU A 38 -17.01 -7.18 7.20
N MET A 39 -16.41 -8.15 6.51
CA MET A 39 -15.52 -7.92 5.37
C MET A 39 -16.23 -8.03 4.01
N GLY A 40 -17.48 -8.48 3.97
CA GLY A 40 -18.23 -8.67 2.73
C GLY A 40 -17.63 -9.77 1.83
N ILE A 41 -17.16 -10.89 2.39
CA ILE A 41 -16.45 -11.96 1.69
C ILE A 41 -17.19 -13.30 1.78
N SER A 42 -16.85 -14.23 0.87
CA SER A 42 -17.42 -15.58 0.84
C SER A 42 -17.08 -16.38 2.10
N GLU A 43 -17.82 -17.46 2.35
CA GLU A 43 -17.61 -18.34 3.50
C GLU A 43 -16.19 -18.94 3.53
N ASN A 44 -15.70 -19.43 2.38
CA ASN A 44 -14.34 -19.98 2.26
C ASN A 44 -13.27 -18.94 2.60
N LEU A 45 -13.42 -17.70 2.12
CA LEU A 45 -12.51 -16.62 2.47
C LEU A 45 -12.65 -16.20 3.93
N SER A 46 -13.84 -16.31 4.50
CA SER A 46 -14.09 -16.01 5.91
C SER A 46 -13.38 -17.03 6.80
N GLN A 47 -13.48 -18.32 6.47
CA GLN A 47 -12.77 -19.39 7.19
C GLN A 47 -11.26 -19.19 7.11
N LEU A 48 -10.72 -19.00 5.90
CA LEU A 48 -9.28 -18.76 5.70
C LEU A 48 -8.76 -17.59 6.54
N ASN A 49 -9.50 -16.48 6.58
CA ASN A 49 -9.05 -15.30 7.32
C ASN A 49 -9.31 -15.42 8.83
N TRP A 50 -10.29 -16.17 9.24
CA TRP A 50 -10.47 -16.55 10.64
C TRP A 50 -9.26 -17.38 11.12
N ASP A 51 -8.85 -18.38 10.37
CA ASP A 51 -7.68 -19.22 10.69
C ASP A 51 -6.41 -18.37 10.78
N ARG A 52 -6.19 -17.45 9.82
CA ARG A 52 -5.06 -16.50 9.84
C ARG A 52 -5.07 -15.61 11.08
N ASN A 53 -6.24 -15.09 11.45
CA ASN A 53 -6.37 -14.28 12.68
C ASN A 53 -6.05 -15.09 13.93
N GLN A 54 -6.49 -16.35 14.00
CA GLN A 54 -6.17 -17.24 15.14
C GLN A 54 -4.68 -17.55 15.22
N ALA A 55 -4.04 -17.77 14.06
CA ALA A 55 -2.62 -18.10 13.96
C ALA A 55 -1.67 -16.91 14.15
N PHE A 56 -2.20 -15.68 14.21
CA PHE A 56 -1.36 -14.49 14.42
C PHE A 56 -0.64 -14.56 15.76
N GLU A 57 0.68 -14.50 15.73
CA GLU A 57 1.55 -14.64 16.90
C GLU A 57 2.76 -13.70 16.84
N LEU A 58 3.21 -13.24 17.96
CA LEU A 58 4.44 -12.46 18.15
C LEU A 58 5.45 -13.28 18.97
N PRO A 59 6.75 -13.02 18.81
CA PRO A 59 7.39 -12.05 17.93
C PRO A 59 7.46 -12.51 16.48
N PHE A 60 7.49 -11.55 15.53
CA PHE A 60 7.74 -11.88 14.12
C PHE A 60 9.20 -12.26 13.90
N THR A 61 9.40 -13.35 13.19
CA THR A 61 10.69 -13.90 12.78
C THR A 61 10.65 -14.31 11.32
N SER A 62 11.79 -14.58 10.71
CA SER A 62 11.86 -15.10 9.34
C SER A 62 11.22 -16.49 9.16
N GLN A 63 10.89 -17.20 10.26
CA GLN A 63 10.21 -18.49 10.23
C GLN A 63 8.70 -18.35 10.17
N ASN A 64 8.11 -17.34 10.84
CA ASN A 64 6.65 -17.19 10.95
C ASN A 64 6.09 -15.98 10.20
N ALA A 65 6.94 -15.14 9.60
CA ALA A 65 6.55 -13.93 8.87
C ALA A 65 7.43 -13.72 7.63
N ARG A 66 6.96 -12.90 6.70
CA ARG A 66 7.66 -12.59 5.44
C ARG A 66 7.64 -11.08 5.18
N PRO A 67 8.62 -10.53 4.44
CA PRO A 67 8.60 -9.12 4.07
C PRO A 67 7.33 -8.73 3.32
N ALA A 68 6.76 -7.59 3.67
CA ALA A 68 5.47 -7.12 3.19
C ALA A 68 5.38 -7.09 1.67
N VAL A 69 6.40 -6.56 0.98
CA VAL A 69 6.41 -6.43 -0.48
C VAL A 69 6.37 -7.78 -1.22
N TYR A 70 6.84 -8.85 -0.59
CA TYR A 70 6.79 -10.23 -1.13
C TYR A 70 5.56 -11.01 -0.64
N THR A 71 4.79 -10.44 0.28
CA THR A 71 3.61 -11.09 0.88
C THR A 71 2.31 -10.58 0.29
N PHE A 72 2.25 -9.27 0.00
CA PHE A 72 1.08 -8.68 -0.62
C PHE A 72 0.89 -9.17 -2.05
N ASP A 73 -0.35 -9.45 -2.40
CA ASP A 73 -0.80 -9.86 -3.73
C ASP A 73 -1.89 -8.91 -4.24
N GLY A 74 -2.04 -8.84 -5.55
CA GLY A 74 -3.04 -8.01 -6.22
C GLY A 74 -2.46 -7.12 -7.31
N ASP A 75 -3.34 -6.42 -8.04
CA ASP A 75 -3.02 -5.68 -9.27
C ASP A 75 -1.88 -4.66 -9.11
N VAL A 76 -1.81 -3.99 -7.95
CA VAL A 76 -0.75 -3.01 -7.66
C VAL A 76 0.61 -3.72 -7.57
N TYR A 77 0.67 -4.85 -6.87
CA TYR A 77 1.92 -5.62 -6.69
C TYR A 77 2.33 -6.34 -7.96
N MET A 78 1.36 -6.76 -8.79
CA MET A 78 1.64 -7.24 -10.16
C MET A 78 2.31 -6.14 -11.00
N GLY A 79 1.85 -4.90 -10.87
CA GLY A 79 2.46 -3.75 -11.56
C GLY A 79 3.85 -3.40 -11.04
N LEU A 80 4.10 -3.51 -9.75
CA LEU A 80 5.41 -3.32 -9.13
C LEU A 80 6.41 -4.40 -9.55
N ASP A 81 5.96 -5.65 -9.67
CA ASP A 81 6.79 -6.80 -10.04
C ASP A 81 8.12 -6.87 -9.27
N VAL A 82 8.01 -6.88 -7.94
CA VAL A 82 9.17 -6.83 -7.04
C VAL A 82 10.15 -7.99 -7.26
N TYR A 83 9.66 -9.13 -7.74
CA TYR A 83 10.49 -10.32 -7.98
C TYR A 83 11.49 -10.12 -9.13
N SER A 84 11.19 -9.25 -10.10
CA SER A 84 12.11 -8.88 -11.17
C SER A 84 12.95 -7.63 -10.86
N LEU A 85 12.74 -7.00 -9.70
CA LEU A 85 13.52 -5.83 -9.29
C LEU A 85 14.97 -6.23 -9.00
N PRO A 86 15.99 -5.53 -9.56
CA PRO A 86 17.39 -5.80 -9.26
C PRO A 86 17.69 -5.71 -7.77
N SER A 87 18.52 -6.60 -7.24
CA SER A 87 18.82 -6.66 -5.80
C SER A 87 19.41 -5.36 -5.24
N ASN A 88 20.21 -4.65 -6.03
CA ASN A 88 20.78 -3.36 -5.66
C ASN A 88 19.73 -2.22 -5.57
N LYS A 89 18.49 -2.44 -6.04
CA LYS A 89 17.38 -1.47 -5.94
C LYS A 89 16.46 -1.71 -4.72
N ILE A 90 16.64 -2.83 -4.02
CA ILE A 90 15.79 -3.19 -2.86
C ILE A 90 15.97 -2.19 -1.70
N GLU A 91 17.20 -1.73 -1.45
CA GLU A 91 17.45 -0.74 -0.40
C GLU A 91 16.79 0.61 -0.72
N GLN A 92 16.83 1.03 -1.98
CA GLN A 92 16.13 2.23 -2.44
C GLN A 92 14.62 2.09 -2.28
N LEU A 93 14.05 0.92 -2.68
CA LEU A 93 12.65 0.64 -2.47
C LEU A 93 12.27 0.71 -0.99
N GLN A 94 13.07 0.10 -0.10
CA GLN A 94 12.89 0.13 1.35
C GLN A 94 12.89 1.54 1.94
N SER A 95 13.74 2.42 1.41
CA SER A 95 13.84 3.80 1.89
C SER A 95 12.71 4.69 1.39
N GLN A 96 12.23 4.49 0.16
CA GLN A 96 11.30 5.40 -0.51
C GLN A 96 9.83 4.95 -0.49
N LEU A 97 9.55 3.64 -0.53
CA LEU A 97 8.18 3.13 -0.55
C LEU A 97 7.61 3.02 0.87
N ARG A 98 6.35 3.41 1.02
CA ARG A 98 5.52 3.10 2.19
C ARG A 98 4.24 2.42 1.72
N ILE A 99 3.77 1.44 2.48
CA ILE A 99 2.58 0.66 2.19
C ILE A 99 1.56 0.91 3.30
N LEU A 100 0.39 1.40 2.93
CA LEU A 100 -0.74 1.56 3.85
C LEU A 100 -1.43 0.21 4.07
N SER A 101 -1.71 -0.11 5.32
CA SER A 101 -2.27 -1.38 5.74
C SER A 101 -3.38 -1.18 6.77
N GLY A 102 -4.52 -1.88 6.59
CA GLY A 102 -5.60 -1.84 7.57
C GLY A 102 -5.20 -2.44 8.92
N LEU A 103 -4.35 -3.47 8.92
CA LEU A 103 -3.88 -4.13 10.14
C LEU A 103 -2.65 -3.47 10.76
N TYR A 104 -1.66 -3.11 9.93
CA TYR A 104 -0.35 -2.63 10.39
C TYR A 104 -0.17 -1.10 10.27
N GLY A 105 -1.15 -0.37 9.73
CA GLY A 105 -1.10 1.07 9.52
C GLY A 105 -0.16 1.48 8.41
N LEU A 106 1.12 1.59 8.69
CA LEU A 106 2.17 1.96 7.75
C LEU A 106 3.31 0.94 7.80
N LEU A 107 3.68 0.44 6.63
CA LEU A 107 4.74 -0.55 6.48
C LEU A 107 5.84 -0.05 5.54
N LYS A 108 7.07 -0.48 5.81
CA LYS A 108 8.17 -0.49 4.84
C LYS A 108 8.15 -1.80 4.04
N PRO A 109 8.70 -1.83 2.83
CA PRO A 109 8.71 -3.04 1.99
C PRO A 109 9.23 -4.30 2.67
N LEU A 110 10.28 -4.19 3.46
CA LEU A 110 10.93 -5.33 4.12
C LEU A 110 10.44 -5.59 5.56
N ASP A 111 9.38 -4.90 6.00
CA ASP A 111 8.75 -5.21 7.29
C ASP A 111 8.15 -6.61 7.25
N LEU A 112 8.47 -7.42 8.25
CA LEU A 112 7.91 -8.75 8.39
C LEU A 112 6.42 -8.67 8.74
N ILE A 113 5.60 -9.35 7.95
CA ILE A 113 4.16 -9.48 8.20
C ILE A 113 3.70 -10.93 8.12
N GLN A 114 2.65 -11.25 8.82
CA GLN A 114 1.90 -12.49 8.63
C GLN A 114 0.71 -12.23 7.71
N ALA A 115 0.28 -13.27 6.99
CA ALA A 115 -0.82 -13.16 6.03
C ALA A 115 -2.13 -12.75 6.74
N TYR A 116 -2.81 -11.77 6.19
CA TYR A 116 -4.07 -11.24 6.72
C TYR A 116 -4.96 -10.70 5.60
N ARG A 117 -6.21 -10.44 5.92
CA ARG A 117 -7.11 -9.61 5.12
C ARG A 117 -7.84 -8.64 6.04
N LEU A 118 -7.58 -7.36 5.88
CA LEU A 118 -8.32 -6.28 6.54
C LEU A 118 -8.17 -5.03 5.69
N GLU A 119 -9.19 -4.68 4.95
CA GLU A 119 -9.21 -3.47 4.12
C GLU A 119 -9.38 -2.23 5.01
N MET A 120 -8.77 -1.13 4.62
CA MET A 120 -8.79 0.13 5.39
C MET A 120 -10.21 0.66 5.58
N GLY A 121 -11.10 0.45 4.61
CA GLY A 121 -12.51 0.82 4.66
C GLY A 121 -13.40 -0.07 5.54
N THR A 122 -12.84 -1.16 6.11
CA THR A 122 -13.61 -2.06 6.98
C THR A 122 -14.13 -1.30 8.21
N LYS A 123 -15.43 -1.41 8.47
CA LYS A 123 -16.10 -0.76 9.61
C LYS A 123 -15.82 -1.51 10.93
N LEU A 124 -14.57 -1.50 11.35
CA LEU A 124 -14.10 -2.11 12.59
C LEU A 124 -13.78 -1.01 13.60
N PRO A 125 -14.56 -0.86 14.67
CA PRO A 125 -14.22 0.05 15.76
C PRO A 125 -13.00 -0.44 16.54
N VAL A 126 -12.09 0.50 16.88
CA VAL A 126 -10.90 0.20 17.70
C VAL A 126 -10.83 1.20 18.86
N GLY A 127 -11.14 0.75 20.06
CA GLY A 127 -11.27 1.63 21.22
C GLY A 127 -12.38 2.66 21.01
N THR A 128 -12.04 3.95 21.12
CA THR A 128 -12.98 5.05 20.92
C THR A 128 -13.14 5.45 19.44
N LYS A 129 -12.32 4.88 18.54
CA LYS A 129 -12.35 5.19 17.11
C LYS A 129 -13.38 4.34 16.39
N LYS A 130 -14.18 4.96 15.52
CA LYS A 130 -15.32 4.29 14.86
C LYS A 130 -14.89 3.37 13.72
N HIS A 131 -13.74 3.64 13.09
CA HIS A 131 -13.24 2.90 11.94
C HIS A 131 -11.71 3.04 11.79
N LEU A 132 -11.10 2.17 10.99
CA LEU A 132 -9.64 2.08 10.84
C LEU A 132 -8.97 3.38 10.37
N PRO A 133 -9.47 4.13 9.36
CA PRO A 133 -8.87 5.40 8.98
C PRO A 133 -8.74 6.39 10.14
N GLU A 134 -9.76 6.51 10.98
CA GLU A 134 -9.72 7.37 12.17
C GLU A 134 -8.70 6.89 13.20
N PHE A 135 -8.57 5.58 13.36
CA PHE A 135 -7.59 4.98 14.28
C PHE A 135 -6.14 5.24 13.81
N TRP A 136 -5.89 5.13 12.52
CA TRP A 136 -4.54 5.26 11.95
C TRP A 136 -4.12 6.69 11.66
N LYS A 137 -5.06 7.59 11.41
CA LYS A 137 -4.83 8.92 10.84
C LYS A 137 -3.69 9.69 11.50
N GLN A 138 -3.73 9.84 12.81
CA GLN A 138 -2.71 10.60 13.54
C GLN A 138 -1.34 9.89 13.46
N LYS A 139 -1.29 8.60 13.83
CA LYS A 139 -0.05 7.83 13.91
C LYS A 139 0.69 7.76 12.57
N VAL A 140 -0.05 7.45 11.50
CA VAL A 140 0.53 7.36 10.15
C VAL A 140 1.03 8.72 9.67
N THR A 141 0.26 9.79 9.88
CA THR A 141 0.65 11.13 9.43
C THR A 141 1.87 11.66 10.19
N GLU A 142 1.91 11.48 11.51
CA GLU A 142 3.06 11.87 12.33
C GLU A 142 4.33 11.11 11.91
N THR A 143 4.22 9.80 11.65
CA THR A 143 5.34 9.00 11.17
C THR A 143 5.84 9.48 9.81
N LEU A 144 4.95 9.73 8.86
CA LEU A 144 5.33 10.27 7.55
C LEU A 144 6.03 11.63 7.69
N ASN A 145 5.52 12.53 8.52
CA ASN A 145 6.14 13.83 8.77
C ASN A 145 7.56 13.70 9.38
N GLN A 146 7.76 12.73 10.27
CA GLN A 146 9.07 12.47 10.88
C GLN A 146 10.07 11.87 9.87
N GLU A 147 9.61 10.92 9.06
CA GLU A 147 10.48 10.24 8.09
C GLU A 147 10.84 11.10 6.88
N MET A 148 9.91 11.92 6.40
CA MET A 148 10.12 12.73 5.19
C MET A 148 10.86 14.04 5.46
N GLY A 149 10.72 14.63 6.63
CA GLY A 149 11.21 15.98 6.90
C GLY A 149 10.41 17.07 6.15
N GLU A 150 10.99 18.26 6.03
CA GLU A 150 10.35 19.41 5.38
C GLU A 150 10.63 19.45 3.86
N ASN A 151 9.73 20.09 3.11
CA ASN A 151 9.85 20.34 1.66
C ASN A 151 10.04 19.09 0.80
N LYS A 152 9.37 18.01 1.14
CA LYS A 152 9.39 16.75 0.38
C LYS A 152 8.08 16.54 -0.36
N ASN A 153 8.16 15.76 -1.44
CA ASN A 153 6.99 15.34 -2.21
C ASN A 153 6.56 13.94 -1.75
N LEU A 154 5.27 13.79 -1.46
CA LEU A 154 4.64 12.50 -1.25
C LEU A 154 3.85 12.13 -2.51
N ILE A 155 4.31 11.10 -3.22
CA ILE A 155 3.60 10.58 -4.39
C ILE A 155 2.52 9.61 -3.89
N ASN A 156 1.26 10.05 -3.96
CA ASN A 156 0.13 9.25 -3.54
C ASN A 156 -0.29 8.27 -4.65
N LEU A 157 0.07 7.02 -4.50
CA LEU A 157 -0.34 5.91 -5.36
C LEU A 157 -1.34 4.97 -4.67
N ALA A 158 -1.81 5.32 -3.48
CA ALA A 158 -2.87 4.61 -2.78
C ALA A 158 -4.25 4.92 -3.38
N SER A 159 -5.23 4.05 -3.12
CA SER A 159 -6.62 4.38 -3.37
C SER A 159 -7.12 5.41 -2.36
N ASN A 160 -8.22 6.11 -2.70
CA ASN A 160 -8.84 7.06 -1.77
C ASN A 160 -9.22 6.40 -0.44
N GLU A 161 -9.65 5.13 -0.47
CA GLU A 161 -9.97 4.35 0.72
C GLU A 161 -8.79 4.28 1.70
N TYR A 162 -7.61 3.91 1.20
CA TYR A 162 -6.41 3.80 2.02
C TYR A 162 -5.83 5.17 2.37
N PHE A 163 -5.85 6.13 1.45
CA PHE A 163 -5.32 7.47 1.68
C PHE A 163 -6.09 8.27 2.75
N ASN A 164 -7.34 7.90 3.02
CA ASN A 164 -8.14 8.45 4.13
C ASN A 164 -7.51 8.19 5.52
N ALA A 165 -6.55 7.27 5.63
CA ALA A 165 -5.76 7.06 6.84
C ALA A 165 -4.63 8.09 7.03
N ILE A 166 -4.55 9.11 6.17
CA ILE A 166 -3.61 10.23 6.27
C ILE A 166 -4.38 11.52 6.50
N ASP A 167 -3.93 12.34 7.42
CA ASP A 167 -4.46 13.68 7.61
C ASP A 167 -3.72 14.68 6.70
N VAL A 168 -4.34 14.97 5.57
CA VAL A 168 -3.78 15.89 4.57
C VAL A 168 -3.61 17.33 5.09
N LYS A 169 -4.30 17.69 6.19
CA LYS A 169 -4.19 19.03 6.77
C LYS A 169 -2.94 19.21 7.62
N THR A 170 -2.46 18.14 8.21
CA THR A 170 -1.29 18.14 9.10
C THR A 170 -0.06 17.49 8.46
N LEU A 171 -0.22 16.90 7.28
CA LEU A 171 0.91 16.39 6.50
C LEU A 171 1.74 17.56 5.95
N LYS A 172 3.05 17.55 6.22
CA LYS A 172 3.97 18.62 5.82
C LYS A 172 4.47 18.51 4.39
N ALA A 173 4.34 17.34 3.78
CA ALA A 173 4.77 17.09 2.41
C ALA A 173 3.75 17.63 1.38
N GLU A 174 4.25 18.07 0.23
CA GLU A 174 3.41 18.31 -0.95
C GLU A 174 2.92 16.97 -1.52
N ILE A 175 1.60 16.85 -1.74
CA ILE A 175 0.99 15.62 -2.22
C ILE A 175 0.84 15.67 -3.73
N ILE A 176 1.48 14.73 -4.43
CA ILE A 176 1.30 14.53 -5.87
C ILE A 176 0.53 13.23 -6.08
N THR A 177 -0.63 13.32 -6.74
CA THR A 177 -1.52 12.17 -6.96
C THR A 177 -1.68 11.89 -8.46
N PRO A 178 -0.84 11.06 -9.08
CA PRO A 178 -0.95 10.67 -10.48
C PRO A 178 -2.30 10.02 -10.79
N GLN A 179 -2.91 10.41 -11.91
CA GLN A 179 -4.16 9.88 -12.42
C GLN A 179 -3.90 9.03 -13.66
N PHE A 180 -4.40 7.80 -13.70
CA PHE A 180 -4.23 6.90 -14.84
C PHE A 180 -5.58 6.68 -15.52
N LYS A 181 -5.67 7.08 -16.79
CA LYS A 181 -6.91 7.01 -17.57
C LYS A 181 -6.69 6.30 -18.89
N ASN A 182 -7.72 5.62 -19.38
CA ASN A 182 -7.69 4.87 -20.63
C ASN A 182 -8.80 5.36 -21.55
N PHE A 183 -8.51 5.44 -22.85
CA PHE A 183 -9.57 5.64 -23.83
C PHE A 183 -10.43 4.38 -23.96
N LYS A 184 -11.73 4.56 -23.79
CA LYS A 184 -12.75 3.52 -24.01
C LYS A 184 -13.94 4.12 -24.72
N ASN A 185 -14.22 3.64 -25.93
CA ASN A 185 -15.32 4.14 -26.79
C ASN A 185 -15.21 5.66 -27.01
N GLY A 186 -14.02 6.17 -27.36
CA GLY A 186 -13.76 7.59 -27.62
C GLY A 186 -13.81 8.50 -26.39
N LYS A 187 -13.96 7.96 -25.18
CA LYS A 187 -13.98 8.73 -23.93
C LYS A 187 -12.87 8.30 -23.00
N LEU A 188 -12.23 9.28 -22.36
CA LEU A 188 -11.20 9.05 -21.36
C LEU A 188 -11.85 8.66 -20.01
N LYS A 189 -11.52 7.46 -19.52
CA LYS A 189 -12.09 6.91 -18.28
C LYS A 189 -11.00 6.29 -17.40
N MET A 190 -11.17 6.41 -16.09
CA MET A 190 -10.40 5.61 -15.13
C MET A 190 -11.00 4.21 -15.07
N ILE A 191 -10.22 3.20 -15.46
CA ILE A 191 -10.60 1.79 -15.37
C ILE A 191 -9.86 1.20 -14.17
N SER A 192 -10.58 0.75 -13.15
CA SER A 192 -10.05 0.38 -11.84
C SER A 192 -8.89 -0.62 -11.93
N PHE A 193 -9.03 -1.70 -12.69
CA PHE A 193 -7.97 -2.71 -12.87
C PHE A 193 -6.69 -2.10 -13.45
N PHE A 194 -6.81 -1.36 -14.54
CA PHE A 194 -5.64 -0.72 -15.18
C PHE A 194 -5.01 0.34 -14.30
N ALA A 195 -5.82 1.15 -13.62
CA ALA A 195 -5.31 2.18 -12.70
C ALA A 195 -4.56 1.57 -11.50
N LYS A 196 -5.03 0.44 -10.95
CA LYS A 196 -4.32 -0.27 -9.89
C LYS A 196 -2.96 -0.77 -10.36
N LYS A 197 -2.92 -1.47 -11.51
CA LYS A 197 -1.67 -1.96 -12.10
C LYS A 197 -0.71 -0.81 -12.41
N ALA A 198 -1.21 0.28 -12.99
CA ALA A 198 -0.41 1.46 -13.33
C ALA A 198 0.25 2.11 -12.10
N ARG A 199 -0.42 2.12 -10.94
CA ARG A 199 0.18 2.61 -9.69
C ARG A 199 1.40 1.78 -9.28
N GLY A 200 1.31 0.47 -9.39
CA GLY A 200 2.46 -0.41 -9.15
C GLY A 200 3.59 -0.20 -10.15
N MET A 201 3.26 -0.07 -11.44
CA MET A 201 4.24 0.25 -12.49
C MET A 201 4.90 1.61 -12.25
N MET A 202 4.17 2.61 -11.73
CA MET A 202 4.75 3.90 -11.38
C MET A 202 5.76 3.76 -10.24
N VAL A 203 5.49 3.00 -9.20
CA VAL A 203 6.48 2.69 -8.15
C VAL A 203 7.73 2.09 -8.78
N ARG A 204 7.56 1.07 -9.63
CA ARG A 204 8.66 0.40 -10.32
C ARG A 204 9.48 1.38 -11.16
N TYR A 205 8.82 2.19 -11.95
CA TYR A 205 9.46 3.19 -12.79
C TYR A 205 10.29 4.20 -11.98
N LEU A 206 9.74 4.72 -10.88
CA LEU A 206 10.42 5.67 -10.00
C LEU A 206 11.71 5.09 -9.41
N ILE A 207 11.69 3.81 -9.03
CA ILE A 207 12.84 3.10 -8.47
C ILE A 207 13.87 2.76 -9.55
N ASP A 208 13.45 2.23 -10.70
CA ASP A 208 14.36 1.83 -11.78
C ASP A 208 15.12 3.04 -12.35
N ASN A 209 14.49 4.21 -12.43
CA ASN A 209 15.04 5.43 -13.02
C ASN A 209 15.62 6.42 -12.00
N ASP A 210 15.74 6.04 -10.72
CA ASP A 210 16.28 6.92 -9.65
C ASP A 210 15.61 8.31 -9.60
N CYS A 211 14.30 8.34 -9.86
CA CYS A 211 13.54 9.59 -9.93
C CYS A 211 13.58 10.36 -8.61
N LYS A 212 13.89 11.66 -8.67
CA LYS A 212 14.11 12.52 -7.50
C LYS A 212 13.15 13.70 -7.42
N ASN A 213 12.48 14.01 -8.51
CA ASN A 213 11.64 15.20 -8.61
C ASN A 213 10.39 14.94 -9.46
N LYS A 214 9.48 15.92 -9.46
CA LYS A 214 8.22 15.86 -10.21
C LYS A 214 8.42 15.73 -11.71
N ARG A 215 9.46 16.34 -12.29
CA ARG A 215 9.75 16.26 -13.74
C ARG A 215 10.06 14.82 -14.15
N ASP A 216 10.83 14.10 -13.33
CA ASP A 216 11.18 12.71 -13.61
C ASP A 216 9.92 11.82 -13.63
N LEU A 217 8.96 12.09 -12.74
CA LEU A 217 7.67 11.40 -12.71
C LEU A 217 6.85 11.62 -13.99
N LEU A 218 6.89 12.82 -14.58
CA LEU A 218 6.16 13.13 -15.82
C LEU A 218 6.68 12.37 -17.04
N SER A 219 7.88 11.82 -16.98
CA SER A 219 8.45 11.00 -18.06
C SER A 219 7.99 9.53 -18.01
N PHE A 220 7.09 9.15 -17.10
CA PHE A 220 6.54 7.80 -17.02
C PHE A 220 5.85 7.39 -18.32
N ASN A 221 6.27 6.24 -18.87
CA ASN A 221 5.80 5.75 -20.17
C ASN A 221 5.55 4.22 -20.20
N THR A 222 5.44 3.57 -19.06
CA THR A 222 5.25 2.12 -18.96
C THR A 222 3.87 1.71 -19.47
N ASP A 223 3.82 0.59 -20.22
CA ASP A 223 2.57 -0.03 -20.72
C ASP A 223 1.73 0.94 -21.59
N GLY A 224 2.40 1.80 -22.35
CA GLY A 224 1.77 2.76 -23.28
C GLY A 224 1.17 4.00 -22.62
N TYR A 225 1.29 4.15 -21.31
CA TYR A 225 0.90 5.40 -20.65
C TYR A 225 1.85 6.55 -21.04
N GLN A 226 1.28 7.73 -21.21
CA GLN A 226 2.02 8.96 -21.43
C GLN A 226 1.39 10.10 -20.65
N TYR A 227 2.21 11.00 -20.14
CA TYR A 227 1.74 12.23 -19.52
C TYR A 227 0.97 13.08 -20.54
N SER A 228 -0.16 13.63 -20.11
CA SER A 228 -0.96 14.54 -20.90
C SER A 228 -1.14 15.87 -20.19
N GLU A 229 -0.53 16.91 -20.75
CA GLU A 229 -0.71 18.29 -20.29
C GLU A 229 -2.16 18.75 -20.49
N GLU A 230 -2.77 18.38 -21.63
CA GLU A 230 -4.15 18.72 -21.97
C GLU A 230 -5.18 18.28 -20.90
N TYR A 231 -4.99 17.08 -20.33
CA TYR A 231 -5.90 16.52 -19.34
C TYR A 231 -5.46 16.81 -17.90
N THR A 232 -4.31 17.45 -17.68
CA THR A 232 -3.78 17.80 -16.37
C THR A 232 -4.26 19.19 -15.95
N LEU A 233 -5.38 19.27 -15.26
CA LEU A 233 -5.95 20.53 -14.77
C LEU A 233 -5.30 21.04 -13.48
N ASN A 234 -4.65 20.18 -12.75
CA ASN A 234 -3.93 20.46 -11.52
C ASN A 234 -2.56 19.83 -11.60
N GLU A 235 -1.52 20.62 -11.44
CA GLU A 235 -0.13 20.14 -11.54
C GLU A 235 0.24 19.07 -10.51
N ASN A 236 -0.48 19.02 -9.38
CA ASN A 236 -0.31 17.99 -8.36
C ASN A 236 -1.18 16.74 -8.60
N GLN A 237 -1.92 16.73 -9.70
CA GLN A 237 -2.68 15.58 -10.18
C GLN A 237 -2.38 15.29 -11.65
N PRO A 238 -1.09 15.00 -11.99
CA PRO A 238 -0.71 14.76 -13.37
C PRO A 238 -1.48 13.56 -13.94
N VAL A 239 -2.00 13.72 -15.15
CA VAL A 239 -2.82 12.73 -15.84
C VAL A 239 -1.96 11.97 -16.84
N PHE A 240 -1.95 10.66 -16.74
CA PHE A 240 -1.34 9.73 -17.67
C PHE A 240 -2.43 9.01 -18.44
N ILE A 241 -2.33 9.00 -19.76
CA ILE A 241 -3.34 8.45 -20.65
C ILE A 241 -2.77 7.31 -21.51
N ARG A 242 -3.64 6.37 -21.85
CA ARG A 242 -3.35 5.22 -22.72
C ARG A 242 -4.56 4.88 -23.58
#